data_1d4d3e3d9b01031cf0e653671266eb7d
#
_entry.id   1d4d3e3d9b01031cf0e653671266eb7d
#
_cell.length_a   1.000
_cell.length_b   1.000
_cell.length_c   1.000
_cell.angle_alpha   90.00
_cell.angle_beta   90.00
_cell.angle_gamma   90.00
#
_symmetry.space_group_name_H-M   'P 1'
#
loop_
_entity.id
_entity.type
_entity.pdbx_description
1 polymer ?
#
loop_
_entity_poly.entity_id
_entity_poly.type
_entity_poly.pdbx_seq_one_letter_code
_entity_poly.pdbx_strand_id
1 'polypeptide(L)'
;MTVMPKLVRPDDQPPALGDFIAIFGNRARLSIISYLLKSGPSMRVDIAKGTEIAIPTLGHHLTDLERIGVLDVDLPPERRRGRSVHYAANRERLNELKMAHEQYLFGDL
;
A
#
# COMPACT_ATOMS: atom_id res chain seq x y z
N MET A 1 -11.01 35.61 15.08
CA MET A 1 -11.93 34.92 14.18
C MET A 1 -11.40 33.52 13.88
N THR A 2 -12.22 32.54 14.07
CA THR A 2 -11.83 31.17 13.82
C THR A 2 -11.98 30.84 12.34
N VAL A 3 -10.91 30.38 11.71
CA VAL A 3 -10.96 29.94 10.32
C VAL A 3 -11.13 28.43 10.32
N MET A 4 -12.12 27.96 9.58
CA MET A 4 -12.33 26.51 9.46
C MET A 4 -11.16 25.89 8.69
N PRO A 5 -10.60 24.82 9.20
CA PRO A 5 -9.53 24.15 8.46
C PRO A 5 -10.05 23.60 7.14
N LYS A 6 -9.25 23.70 6.12
CA LYS A 6 -9.59 23.11 4.84
C LYS A 6 -9.47 21.60 4.94
N LEU A 7 -10.49 20.90 4.47
CA LEU A 7 -10.46 19.44 4.39
C LEU A 7 -9.82 18.95 3.10
N VAL A 8 -9.55 19.88 2.17
CA VAL A 8 -8.90 19.53 0.91
C VAL A 8 -7.39 19.52 1.07
N ARG A 9 -6.76 18.70 0.25
CA ARG A 9 -5.31 18.56 0.24
C ARG A 9 -4.67 19.84 -0.26
N PRO A 10 -3.65 20.37 0.45
CA PRO A 10 -2.90 21.52 -0.06
C PRO A 10 -2.24 21.22 -1.42
N ASP A 11 -2.15 22.23 -2.27
CA ASP A 11 -1.58 22.07 -3.62
C ASP A 11 -0.11 21.71 -3.62
N ASP A 12 0.62 22.04 -2.55
CA ASP A 12 2.05 21.75 -2.44
C ASP A 12 2.36 20.31 -2.05
N GLN A 13 1.34 19.51 -1.77
CA GLN A 13 1.58 18.11 -1.39
C GLN A 13 1.81 17.26 -2.65
N PRO A 14 2.94 16.53 -2.70
CA PRO A 14 3.21 15.65 -3.83
C PRO A 14 2.26 14.46 -3.86
N PRO A 15 1.98 13.90 -5.06
CA PRO A 15 1.12 12.71 -5.17
C PRO A 15 1.59 11.52 -4.32
N ALA A 16 2.91 11.34 -4.17
CA ALA A 16 3.45 10.26 -3.36
C ALA A 16 3.04 10.35 -1.89
N LEU A 17 2.76 11.54 -1.37
CA LEU A 17 2.28 11.72 0.00
C LEU A 17 0.87 11.13 0.17
N GLY A 18 -0.01 11.33 -0.81
CA GLY A 18 -1.33 10.71 -0.80
C GLY A 18 -1.27 9.19 -0.81
N ASP A 19 -0.37 8.63 -1.61
CA ASP A 19 -0.13 7.19 -1.65
C ASP A 19 0.42 6.68 -0.32
N PHE A 20 1.36 7.42 0.27
CA PHE A 20 1.89 7.09 1.60
C PHE A 20 0.76 7.02 2.63
N ILE A 21 -0.11 8.03 2.67
CA ILE A 21 -1.22 8.09 3.62
C ILE A 21 -2.19 6.93 3.40
N ALA A 22 -2.49 6.63 2.13
CA ALA A 22 -3.41 5.54 1.78
C ALA A 22 -2.92 4.18 2.30
N ILE A 23 -1.62 3.99 2.37
CA ILE A 23 -1.02 2.75 2.87
C ILE A 23 -0.80 2.83 4.38
N PHE A 24 -0.03 3.80 4.82
CA PHE A 24 0.46 3.86 6.20
C PHE A 24 -0.59 4.38 7.18
N GLY A 25 -1.66 4.99 6.68
CA GLY A 25 -2.82 5.36 7.48
C GLY A 25 -3.88 4.26 7.60
N ASN A 26 -3.61 3.06 7.10
CA ASN A 26 -4.58 1.95 7.08
C ASN A 26 -3.98 0.72 7.75
N ARG A 27 -4.57 0.32 8.88
CA ARG A 27 -4.06 -0.81 9.67
C ARG A 27 -4.06 -2.13 8.90
N ALA A 28 -5.11 -2.41 8.12
CA ALA A 28 -5.19 -3.63 7.34
C ALA A 28 -4.08 -3.67 6.28
N ARG A 29 -3.84 -2.56 5.59
CA ARG A 29 -2.79 -2.48 4.58
C ARG A 29 -1.39 -2.60 5.17
N LEU A 30 -1.15 -2.01 6.34
CA LEU A 30 0.09 -2.20 7.06
C LEU A 30 0.31 -3.68 7.43
N SER A 31 -0.73 -4.35 7.88
CA SER A 31 -0.67 -5.77 8.23
C SER A 31 -0.30 -6.62 7.02
N ILE A 32 -0.91 -6.34 5.86
CA ILE A 32 -0.61 -7.07 4.63
C ILE A 32 0.85 -6.89 4.23
N ILE A 33 1.32 -5.65 4.23
CA ILE A 33 2.71 -5.34 3.84
C ILE A 33 3.69 -5.98 4.82
N SER A 34 3.43 -5.86 6.13
CA SER A 34 4.26 -6.48 7.15
C SER A 34 4.35 -7.99 6.97
N TYR A 35 3.22 -8.63 6.70
CA TYR A 35 3.19 -10.06 6.45
C TYR A 35 4.10 -10.44 5.26
N LEU A 36 3.94 -9.72 4.15
CA LEU A 36 4.73 -9.99 2.94
C LEU A 36 6.22 -9.71 3.12
N LEU A 37 6.57 -8.68 3.88
CA LEU A 37 7.98 -8.39 4.16
C LEU A 37 8.64 -9.49 4.99
N LYS A 38 7.89 -10.11 5.89
CA LYS A 38 8.41 -11.18 6.76
C LYS A 38 8.37 -12.55 6.09
N SER A 39 7.31 -12.84 5.35
CA SER A 39 7.05 -14.16 4.78
C SER A 39 7.55 -14.32 3.35
N GLY A 40 7.82 -13.20 2.64
CA GLY A 40 8.15 -13.23 1.23
C GLY A 40 6.92 -13.41 0.35
N PRO A 41 7.12 -13.66 -0.95
CA PRO A 41 6.01 -13.80 -1.89
C PRO A 41 4.98 -14.84 -1.40
N SER A 42 3.71 -14.48 -1.43
CA SER A 42 2.64 -15.30 -0.85
C SER A 42 1.38 -15.25 -1.68
N MET A 43 0.61 -16.32 -1.62
CA MET A 43 -0.70 -16.38 -2.25
C MET A 43 -1.75 -15.72 -1.37
N ARG A 44 -2.86 -15.35 -1.98
CA ARG A 44 -3.96 -14.66 -1.29
C ARG A 44 -4.44 -15.42 -0.05
N VAL A 45 -4.56 -16.74 -0.15
CA VAL A 45 -5.05 -17.57 0.96
C VAL A 45 -4.11 -17.50 2.17
N ASP A 46 -2.81 -17.46 1.92
CA ASP A 46 -1.82 -17.39 3.00
C ASP A 46 -1.79 -16.00 3.64
N ILE A 47 -1.93 -14.96 2.84
CA ILE A 47 -2.05 -13.59 3.35
C ILE A 47 -3.30 -13.47 4.23
N ALA A 48 -4.43 -14.01 3.79
CA ALA A 48 -5.67 -13.98 4.55
C ALA A 48 -5.50 -14.67 5.91
N LYS A 49 -4.86 -15.83 5.93
CA LYS A 49 -4.60 -16.55 7.18
C LYS A 49 -3.66 -15.77 8.09
N GLY A 50 -2.57 -15.24 7.55
CA GLY A 50 -1.57 -14.55 8.35
C GLY A 50 -2.03 -13.21 8.89
N THR A 51 -2.93 -12.54 8.20
CA THR A 51 -3.44 -11.22 8.61
C THR A 51 -4.82 -11.27 9.26
N GLU A 52 -5.51 -12.41 9.16
CA GLU A 52 -6.90 -12.58 9.63
C GLU A 52 -7.89 -11.63 8.94
N ILE A 53 -7.55 -11.20 7.72
CA ILE A 53 -8.43 -10.38 6.90
C ILE A 53 -9.26 -11.30 6.01
N ALA A 54 -10.59 -11.07 5.99
CA ALA A 54 -11.48 -11.85 5.14
C ALA A 54 -11.12 -11.66 3.65
N ILE A 55 -11.20 -12.74 2.89
CA ILE A 55 -10.75 -12.75 1.49
C ILE A 55 -11.41 -11.65 0.64
N PRO A 56 -12.73 -11.39 0.72
CA PRO A 56 -13.32 -10.31 -0.08
C PRO A 56 -12.72 -8.94 0.24
N THR A 57 -12.51 -8.65 1.52
CA THR A 57 -11.89 -7.39 1.96
C THR A 57 -10.43 -7.33 1.54
N LEU A 58 -9.71 -8.45 1.68
CA LEU A 58 -8.32 -8.56 1.27
C LEU A 58 -8.16 -8.26 -0.22
N GLY A 59 -9.07 -8.76 -1.06
CA GLY A 59 -9.02 -8.52 -2.50
C GLY A 59 -9.01 -7.04 -2.86
N HIS A 60 -9.82 -6.23 -2.20
CA HIS A 60 -9.84 -4.78 -2.42
C HIS A 60 -8.52 -4.13 -2.05
N HIS A 61 -7.96 -4.51 -0.90
CA HIS A 61 -6.67 -3.97 -0.47
C HIS A 61 -5.54 -4.37 -1.41
N LEU A 62 -5.50 -5.63 -1.85
CA LEU A 62 -4.47 -6.10 -2.77
C LEU A 62 -4.51 -5.36 -4.10
N THR A 63 -5.72 -5.11 -4.63
CA THR A 63 -5.88 -4.35 -5.86
C THR A 63 -5.34 -2.94 -5.73
N ASP A 64 -5.69 -2.25 -4.64
CA ASP A 64 -5.21 -0.88 -4.40
C ASP A 64 -3.70 -0.83 -4.17
N LEU A 65 -3.17 -1.76 -3.40
CA LEU A 65 -1.73 -1.81 -3.10
C LEU A 65 -0.91 -2.11 -4.37
N GLU A 66 -1.42 -2.94 -5.26
CA GLU A 66 -0.78 -3.19 -6.55
C GLU A 66 -0.83 -1.93 -7.41
N ARG A 67 -1.97 -1.25 -7.47
CA ARG A 67 -2.12 -0.01 -8.24
C ARG A 67 -1.17 1.08 -7.77
N ILE A 68 -0.96 1.19 -6.47
CA ILE A 68 -0.02 2.16 -5.88
C ILE A 68 1.43 1.77 -6.16
N GLY A 69 1.69 0.51 -6.49
CA GLY A 69 3.01 0.01 -6.84
C GLY A 69 3.80 -0.60 -5.69
N VAL A 70 3.19 -0.76 -4.50
CA VAL A 70 3.88 -1.35 -3.35
C VAL A 70 3.81 -2.87 -3.31
N LEU A 71 2.99 -3.47 -4.19
CA LEU A 71 2.97 -4.92 -4.39
C LEU A 71 3.29 -5.25 -5.84
N ASP A 72 4.12 -6.25 -6.02
CA ASP A 72 4.38 -6.88 -7.30
C ASP A 72 3.62 -8.20 -7.35
N VAL A 73 3.05 -8.50 -8.50
CA VAL A 73 2.32 -9.75 -8.72
C VAL A 73 2.99 -10.50 -9.87
N ASP A 74 3.18 -11.79 -9.70
CA ASP A 74 3.97 -12.61 -10.63
C ASP A 74 3.29 -12.88 -11.98
N LEU A 75 2.00 -12.53 -12.12
CA LEU A 75 1.29 -12.58 -13.40
C LEU A 75 0.56 -11.27 -13.65
N PRO A 76 0.56 -10.79 -14.91
CA PRO A 76 -0.23 -9.61 -15.25
C PRO A 76 -1.73 -9.91 -15.15
N PRO A 77 -2.60 -8.88 -14.94
CA PRO A 77 -4.03 -9.10 -14.72
C PRO A 77 -4.71 -9.97 -15.74
N GLU A 78 -4.34 -9.84 -17.03
CA GLU A 78 -4.97 -10.59 -18.12
C GLU A 78 -4.62 -12.09 -18.11
N ARG A 79 -3.65 -12.50 -17.29
CA ARG A 79 -3.23 -13.90 -17.21
C ARG A 79 -3.64 -14.59 -15.90
N ARG A 80 -4.37 -13.90 -15.03
CA ARG A 80 -4.65 -14.42 -13.67
C ARG A 80 -5.83 -15.36 -13.61
N ARG A 81 -6.73 -15.32 -14.56
CA ARG A 81 -7.95 -16.12 -14.52
C ARG A 81 -7.62 -17.61 -14.42
N GLY A 82 -8.14 -18.27 -13.39
CA GLY A 82 -7.90 -19.68 -13.15
C GLY A 82 -6.51 -20.02 -12.68
N ARG A 83 -5.69 -19.04 -12.32
CA ARG A 83 -4.32 -19.24 -11.87
C ARG A 83 -4.09 -18.69 -10.49
N SER A 84 -3.24 -19.34 -9.73
CA SER A 84 -2.76 -18.82 -8.45
C SER A 84 -1.63 -17.84 -8.71
N VAL A 85 -1.70 -16.66 -8.06
CA VAL A 85 -0.66 -15.65 -8.18
C VAL A 85 0.00 -15.43 -6.83
N HIS A 86 1.24 -14.95 -6.86
CA HIS A 86 2.00 -14.57 -5.67
C HIS A 86 2.14 -13.07 -5.62
N TYR A 87 1.90 -12.52 -4.45
CA TYR A 87 2.07 -11.10 -4.15
C TYR A 87 3.36 -10.93 -3.36
N ALA A 88 4.15 -9.96 -3.73
CA ALA A 88 5.39 -9.63 -3.03
C ALA A 88 5.42 -8.14 -2.71
N ALA A 89 5.99 -7.77 -1.58
CA ALA A 89 6.18 -6.37 -1.23
C ALA A 89 7.29 -5.76 -2.08
N ASN A 90 7.03 -4.60 -2.68
CA ASN A 90 8.02 -3.85 -3.41
C ASN A 90 8.71 -2.88 -2.47
N ARG A 91 9.89 -3.27 -1.97
CA ARG A 91 10.64 -2.50 -0.98
C ARG A 91 11.09 -1.15 -1.52
N GLU A 92 11.46 -1.09 -2.80
CA GLU A 92 11.89 0.16 -3.41
C GLU A 92 10.76 1.19 -3.41
N ARG A 93 9.56 0.78 -3.83
CA ARG A 93 8.41 1.67 -3.84
C ARG A 93 8.00 2.09 -2.43
N LEU A 94 8.01 1.16 -1.48
CA LEU A 94 7.75 1.48 -0.07
C LEU A 94 8.72 2.53 0.44
N ASN A 95 9.99 2.39 0.11
CA ASN A 95 11.03 3.34 0.52
C ASN A 95 10.84 4.70 -0.14
N GLU A 96 10.47 4.74 -1.42
CA GLU A 96 10.15 6.00 -2.10
C GLU A 96 9.04 6.78 -1.38
N LEU A 97 7.98 6.08 -0.97
CA LEU A 97 6.86 6.71 -0.28
C LEU A 97 7.26 7.21 1.10
N LYS A 98 8.06 6.43 1.81
CA LYS A 98 8.60 6.83 3.11
C LYS A 98 9.46 8.08 2.96
N MET A 99 10.34 8.12 1.98
CA MET A 99 11.22 9.26 1.76
C MET A 99 10.46 10.51 1.33
N ALA A 100 9.41 10.36 0.53
CA ALA A 100 8.56 11.48 0.15
C ALA A 100 7.88 12.11 1.37
N HIS A 101 7.43 11.29 2.31
CA HIS A 101 6.84 11.74 3.56
C HIS A 101 7.87 12.48 4.41
N GLU A 102 9.06 11.91 4.57
CA GLU A 102 10.14 12.55 5.34
C GLU A 102 10.56 13.87 4.71
N GLN A 103 10.69 13.91 3.39
CA GLN A 103 11.05 15.13 2.67
C GLN A 103 10.01 16.23 2.85
N TYR A 104 8.73 15.86 2.79
CA TYR A 104 7.66 16.83 2.97
C TYR A 104 7.68 17.47 4.35
N LEU A 105 7.97 16.66 5.40
CA LEU A 105 7.98 17.16 6.79
C LEU A 105 9.28 17.85 7.15
N PHE A 106 10.41 17.34 6.73
CA PHE A 106 11.71 17.74 7.27
C PHE A 106 12.72 18.23 6.23
N GLY A 107 12.36 18.20 4.95
CA GLY A 107 13.33 18.40 3.87
C GLY A 107 14.00 19.76 3.84
N ASP A 108 13.37 20.79 4.37
CA ASP A 108 13.90 22.16 4.38
C ASP A 108 14.41 22.60 5.74
N LEU A 109 14.58 21.68 6.64
CA LEU A 109 15.09 21.99 7.99
C LEU A 109 16.61 22.03 8.05
#